data_ca1860e929794675886ea06f18979d9f
#
_entry.id   ca1860e929794675886ea06f18979d9f
#
_cell.length_a   1.000
_cell.length_b   1.000
_cell.length_c   1.000
_cell.angle_alpha   90.00
_cell.angle_beta   90.00
_cell.angle_gamma   90.00
#
_symmetry.space_group_name_H-M   'P 1'
#
loop_
_entity.id
_entity.type
_entity.pdbx_description
1 polymer ?
#
loop_
_entity_poly.entity_id
_entity_poly.type
_entity_poly.pdbx_seq_one_letter_code
_entity_poly.pdbx_strand_id
1 'polypeptide(L)'
;MTAECEARSRKHEAGCYSRQVKSPKQGHREVEHTADWGLEVWAPDLPALIEEAARGMFELMGVEVSEESRSHRQLEISADDREQLLVSFLEELLFIAESEDLAFDGFMLNLVETNLLARLEGGFIVSRTKEIKAVTYHYLEISETKRGLETSIIFDV
;
A
#
# COMPACT_ATOMS: atom_id res chain seq x y z
N MET A 1 5.96 2.19 -17.84
CA MET A 1 5.25 2.22 -19.11
C MET A 1 4.18 1.17 -19.13
N THR A 2 3.01 1.56 -19.52
CA THR A 2 1.88 0.62 -19.57
C THR A 2 2.12 -0.53 -20.55
N ALA A 3 2.83 -0.26 -21.64
CA ALA A 3 3.14 -1.29 -22.64
C ALA A 3 3.91 -2.48 -22.03
N GLU A 4 4.81 -2.22 -21.13
CA GLU A 4 5.56 -3.29 -20.46
C GLU A 4 4.67 -4.12 -19.57
N CYS A 5 3.78 -3.48 -18.86
CA CYS A 5 2.84 -4.16 -18.01
C CYS A 5 1.89 -5.03 -18.83
N GLU A 6 1.41 -4.52 -19.92
CA GLU A 6 0.54 -5.27 -20.81
C GLU A 6 1.24 -6.48 -21.42
N ALA A 7 2.50 -6.32 -21.80
CA ALA A 7 3.27 -7.43 -22.33
C ALA A 7 3.45 -8.54 -21.31
N ARG A 8 3.65 -8.17 -20.05
CA ARG A 8 3.74 -9.15 -18.97
C ARG A 8 2.40 -9.84 -18.73
N SER A 9 1.34 -9.07 -18.76
CA SER A 9 0.00 -9.59 -18.59
C SER A 9 -0.32 -10.70 -19.57
N ARG A 10 0.11 -10.52 -20.80
CA ARG A 10 -0.10 -11.54 -21.82
C ARG A 10 0.70 -12.82 -21.56
N LYS A 11 1.82 -12.70 -20.88
CA LYS A 11 2.68 -13.85 -20.57
C LYS A 11 2.29 -14.53 -19.28
N HIS A 12 1.72 -13.80 -18.38
CA HIS A 12 1.42 -14.27 -17.04
C HIS A 12 -0.06 -14.13 -16.75
N GLU A 13 -0.75 -15.21 -16.60
CA GLU A 13 -2.18 -15.20 -16.31
C GLU A 13 -2.51 -14.48 -15.02
N ALA A 14 -1.57 -14.43 -14.11
CA ALA A 14 -1.74 -13.74 -12.85
C ALA A 14 -1.95 -12.24 -13.01
N GLY A 15 -1.67 -11.70 -14.20
CA GLY A 15 -1.78 -10.29 -14.46
C GLY A 15 -0.50 -9.55 -14.14
N CYS A 16 -0.61 -8.26 -14.11
CA CYS A 16 0.52 -7.37 -13.94
C CYS A 16 0.51 -6.73 -12.55
N TYR A 17 1.60 -6.90 -11.81
CA TYR A 17 1.79 -6.18 -10.55
C TYR A 17 2.17 -4.74 -10.82
N SER A 18 1.48 -3.82 -10.17
CA SER A 18 1.85 -2.42 -10.24
C SER A 18 3.15 -2.17 -9.51
N ARG A 19 4.10 -1.59 -10.19
CA ARG A 19 5.41 -1.25 -9.62
C ARG A 19 5.77 0.16 -9.97
N GLN A 20 5.96 0.98 -8.97
CA GLN A 20 6.63 2.28 -9.07
C GLN A 20 6.15 3.26 -10.13
N VAL A 21 5.16 2.93 -10.90
CA VAL A 21 4.67 3.86 -11.90
C VAL A 21 3.76 4.87 -11.20
N LYS A 22 4.32 6.00 -10.89
CA LYS A 22 3.52 7.08 -10.33
C LYS A 22 2.67 7.66 -11.43
N SER A 23 1.38 7.41 -11.35
CA SER A 23 0.42 8.06 -12.21
C SER A 23 0.26 9.51 -11.74
N PRO A 24 0.10 10.51 -12.63
CA PRO A 24 -0.23 11.86 -12.19
C PRO A 24 -1.55 11.91 -11.41
N LYS A 25 -2.37 10.86 -11.50
CA LYS A 25 -3.66 10.79 -10.81
C LYS A 25 -3.57 10.16 -9.43
N GLN A 26 -2.44 9.60 -9.06
CA GLN A 26 -2.26 9.02 -7.74
C GLN A 26 -0.88 9.35 -7.19
N GLY A 27 -0.78 9.40 -5.89
CA GLY A 27 0.46 9.68 -5.21
C GLY A 27 0.26 9.77 -3.71
N HIS A 28 1.37 10.04 -3.05
CA HIS A 28 1.36 10.22 -1.60
C HIS A 28 2.41 11.28 -1.24
N ARG A 29 2.24 11.84 -0.05
CA ARG A 29 3.14 12.86 0.46
C ARG A 29 3.24 12.72 1.97
N GLU A 30 4.46 12.71 2.48
CA GLU A 30 4.72 12.75 3.91
C GLU A 30 4.34 14.11 4.47
N VAL A 31 3.68 14.11 5.62
CA VAL A 31 3.28 15.32 6.32
C VAL A 31 3.78 15.23 7.75
N GLU A 32 4.53 16.24 8.17
CA GLU A 32 5.00 16.30 9.55
C GLU A 32 3.84 16.51 10.51
N HIS A 33 3.84 15.73 11.56
CA HIS A 33 2.89 15.83 12.64
C HIS A 33 3.66 15.95 13.96
N THR A 34 3.08 16.60 14.95
CA THR A 34 3.79 17.01 16.18
C THR A 34 4.48 15.85 16.91
N ALA A 35 3.88 14.69 16.94
CA ALA A 35 4.42 13.52 17.63
C ALA A 35 4.32 12.24 16.80
N ASP A 36 3.69 12.33 15.65
CA ASP A 36 3.39 11.18 14.80
C ASP A 36 3.79 11.51 13.38
N TRP A 37 3.69 10.53 12.52
CA TRP A 37 3.95 10.72 11.10
C TRP A 37 2.66 10.61 10.31
N GLY A 38 2.48 11.57 9.40
CA GLY A 38 1.32 11.62 8.54
C GLY A 38 1.68 11.32 7.10
N LEU A 39 0.72 10.76 6.39
CA LEU A 39 0.83 10.48 4.97
C LEU A 39 -0.46 10.91 4.29
N GLU A 40 -0.36 11.86 3.36
CA GLU A 40 -1.47 12.18 2.49
C GLU A 40 -1.41 11.29 1.27
N VAL A 41 -2.56 10.74 0.89
CA VAL A 41 -2.64 9.80 -0.23
C VAL A 41 -3.82 10.19 -1.11
N TRP A 42 -3.66 10.11 -2.42
CA TRP A 42 -4.74 10.35 -3.37
C TRP A 42 -4.64 9.38 -4.54
N ALA A 43 -5.80 8.99 -5.07
CA ALA A 43 -5.86 8.05 -6.17
C ALA A 43 -7.24 8.15 -6.87
N PRO A 44 -7.37 7.64 -8.09
CA PRO A 44 -8.64 7.72 -8.81
C PRO A 44 -9.75 6.83 -8.24
N ASP A 45 -9.39 5.74 -7.57
CA ASP A 45 -10.35 4.80 -7.00
C ASP A 45 -9.80 4.16 -5.73
N LEU A 46 -10.62 3.37 -5.06
CA LEU A 46 -10.25 2.79 -3.78
C LEU A 46 -9.13 1.76 -3.86
N PRO A 47 -9.12 0.82 -4.80
CA PRO A 47 -7.96 -0.09 -4.91
C PRO A 47 -6.64 0.66 -5.12
N ALA A 48 -6.64 1.67 -5.98
CA ALA A 48 -5.45 2.48 -6.22
C ALA A 48 -5.04 3.27 -4.97
N LEU A 49 -6.01 3.75 -4.20
CA LEU A 49 -5.74 4.47 -2.96
C LEU A 49 -5.08 3.55 -1.93
N ILE A 50 -5.60 2.33 -1.79
CA ILE A 50 -5.06 1.34 -0.87
C ILE A 50 -3.63 0.97 -1.27
N GLU A 51 -3.39 0.75 -2.55
CA GLU A 51 -2.06 0.45 -3.06
C GLU A 51 -1.09 1.60 -2.79
N GLU A 52 -1.51 2.82 -3.10
CA GLU A 52 -0.66 4.00 -2.92
C GLU A 52 -0.34 4.24 -1.45
N ALA A 53 -1.29 3.99 -0.57
CA ALA A 53 -1.07 4.09 0.88
C ALA A 53 -0.01 3.09 1.34
N ALA A 54 -0.06 1.86 0.84
CA ALA A 54 0.93 0.84 1.17
C ALA A 54 2.32 1.24 0.68
N ARG A 55 2.43 1.74 -0.54
CA ARG A 55 3.70 2.22 -1.08
C ARG A 55 4.25 3.37 -0.25
N GLY A 56 3.39 4.32 0.08
CA GLY A 56 3.80 5.47 0.90
C GLY A 56 4.25 5.05 2.29
N MET A 57 3.58 4.09 2.89
CA MET A 57 3.96 3.58 4.20
C MET A 57 5.36 2.96 4.18
N PHE A 58 5.64 2.09 3.21
CA PHE A 58 6.96 1.48 3.10
C PHE A 58 8.04 2.52 2.74
N GLU A 59 7.71 3.49 1.93
CA GLU A 59 8.62 4.58 1.59
C GLU A 59 8.94 5.42 2.84
N LEU A 60 7.93 5.72 3.65
CA LEU A 60 8.08 6.45 4.89
C LEU A 60 9.00 5.70 5.88
N MET A 61 8.90 4.38 5.91
CA MET A 61 9.76 3.53 6.72
C MET A 61 11.18 3.43 6.16
N GLY A 62 11.40 3.88 4.94
CA GLY A 62 12.69 3.76 4.27
C GLY A 62 13.06 2.31 3.99
N VAL A 63 12.09 1.49 3.67
CA VAL A 63 12.31 0.05 3.43
C VAL A 63 12.97 -0.18 2.08
N GLU A 64 14.01 -0.99 2.09
CA GLU A 64 14.62 -1.53 0.88
C GLU A 64 14.39 -3.04 0.87
N VAL A 65 13.93 -3.53 -0.26
CA VAL A 65 13.53 -4.93 -0.43
C VAL A 65 14.56 -5.66 -1.29
N SER A 66 14.91 -6.88 -0.89
CA SER A 66 15.84 -7.72 -1.64
C SER A 66 15.25 -8.11 -3.00
N GLU A 67 16.10 -8.06 -4.03
CA GLU A 67 15.75 -8.51 -5.37
C GLU A 67 16.12 -9.97 -5.61
N GLU A 68 16.92 -10.56 -4.75
CA GLU A 68 17.46 -11.89 -4.96
C GLU A 68 16.44 -12.99 -4.76
N SER A 69 15.58 -12.85 -3.76
CA SER A 69 14.63 -13.88 -3.41
C SER A 69 13.25 -13.25 -3.27
N ARG A 70 12.43 -13.39 -4.29
CA ARG A 70 11.12 -12.77 -4.29
C ARG A 70 10.11 -13.66 -3.57
N SER A 71 9.25 -13.02 -2.81
CA SER A 71 8.19 -13.67 -2.05
C SER A 71 6.83 -13.22 -2.56
N HIS A 72 5.88 -14.12 -2.50
CA HIS A 72 4.51 -13.84 -2.90
C HIS A 72 3.57 -14.16 -1.74
N ARG A 73 2.58 -13.30 -1.55
CA ARG A 73 1.57 -13.48 -0.51
C ARG A 73 0.20 -13.16 -1.06
N GLN A 74 -0.78 -13.81 -0.50
CA GLN A 74 -2.17 -13.53 -0.78
C GLN A 74 -2.86 -13.22 0.53
N LEU A 75 -3.56 -12.10 0.59
CA LEU A 75 -4.32 -11.68 1.76
C LEU A 75 -5.77 -11.49 1.36
N GLU A 76 -6.65 -11.90 2.27
CA GLU A 76 -8.07 -11.63 2.15
C GLU A 76 -8.49 -10.80 3.35
N ILE A 77 -9.04 -9.62 3.11
CA ILE A 77 -9.43 -8.71 4.17
C ILE A 77 -10.87 -8.27 3.93
N SER A 78 -11.69 -8.43 4.94
CA SER A 78 -13.07 -7.97 4.94
C SER A 78 -13.24 -6.93 6.03
N ALA A 79 -13.98 -5.87 5.71
CA ALA A 79 -14.19 -4.77 6.64
C ALA A 79 -15.63 -4.26 6.53
N ASP A 80 -16.04 -3.46 7.50
CA ASP A 80 -17.38 -2.88 7.51
C ASP A 80 -17.47 -1.65 6.63
N ASP A 81 -16.36 -0.92 6.50
CA ASP A 81 -16.28 0.24 5.65
C ASP A 81 -14.88 0.37 5.04
N ARG A 82 -14.73 1.33 4.14
CA ARG A 82 -13.49 1.51 3.39
C ARG A 82 -12.34 2.03 4.25
N GLU A 83 -12.63 2.82 5.28
CA GLU A 83 -11.61 3.31 6.20
C GLU A 83 -11.03 2.15 7.01
N GLN A 84 -11.90 1.30 7.54
CA GLN A 84 -11.47 0.11 8.26
C GLN A 84 -10.68 -0.83 7.35
N LEU A 85 -11.11 -0.96 6.09
CA LEU A 85 -10.42 -1.79 5.13
C LEU A 85 -8.98 -1.31 4.90
N LEU A 86 -8.82 -0.01 4.72
CA LEU A 86 -7.51 0.60 4.53
C LEU A 86 -6.60 0.35 5.72
N VAL A 87 -7.09 0.64 6.93
CA VAL A 87 -6.29 0.44 8.15
C VAL A 87 -5.93 -1.03 8.32
N SER A 88 -6.90 -1.92 8.16
CA SER A 88 -6.65 -3.36 8.33
C SER A 88 -5.61 -3.88 7.35
N PHE A 89 -5.65 -3.42 6.11
CA PHE A 89 -4.67 -3.82 5.11
C PHE A 89 -3.27 -3.34 5.48
N LEU A 90 -3.14 -2.08 5.86
CA LEU A 90 -1.84 -1.53 6.23
C LEU A 90 -1.28 -2.19 7.49
N GLU A 91 -2.13 -2.47 8.47
CA GLU A 91 -1.69 -3.16 9.69
C GLU A 91 -1.23 -4.58 9.40
N GLU A 92 -1.87 -5.28 8.48
CA GLU A 92 -1.44 -6.60 8.08
C GLU A 92 -0.05 -6.56 7.43
N LEU A 93 0.19 -5.56 6.59
CA LEU A 93 1.52 -5.37 5.99
C LEU A 93 2.58 -5.06 7.04
N LEU A 94 2.26 -4.24 8.04
CA LEU A 94 3.17 -3.96 9.14
C LEU A 94 3.46 -5.22 9.95
N PHE A 95 2.45 -6.03 10.21
CA PHE A 95 2.62 -7.27 10.94
C PHE A 95 3.56 -8.22 10.21
N ILE A 96 3.39 -8.36 8.90
CA ILE A 96 4.27 -9.22 8.10
C ILE A 96 5.70 -8.65 8.08
N ALA A 97 5.83 -7.34 7.96
CA ALA A 97 7.15 -6.70 7.96
C ALA A 97 7.88 -6.94 9.28
N GLU A 98 7.16 -6.89 10.38
CA GLU A 98 7.76 -7.06 11.71
C GLU A 98 8.03 -8.52 12.03
N SER A 99 7.10 -9.41 11.73
CA SER A 99 7.21 -10.81 12.11
C SER A 99 8.05 -11.65 11.15
N GLU A 100 8.11 -11.27 9.88
CA GLU A 100 8.77 -12.07 8.86
C GLU A 100 9.86 -11.31 8.09
N ASP A 101 10.08 -10.04 8.39
CA ASP A 101 11.01 -9.17 7.67
C ASP A 101 10.72 -9.13 6.17
N LEU A 102 9.46 -9.11 5.80
CA LEU A 102 9.03 -9.02 4.41
C LEU A 102 8.31 -7.71 4.14
N ALA A 103 8.59 -7.12 3.00
CA ALA A 103 7.85 -5.98 2.51
C ALA A 103 7.53 -6.18 1.02
N PHE A 104 6.59 -5.40 0.53
CA PHE A 104 6.05 -5.63 -0.80
C PHE A 104 6.17 -4.38 -1.67
N ASP A 105 6.52 -4.59 -2.91
CA ASP A 105 6.64 -3.54 -3.91
C ASP A 105 5.77 -3.81 -5.14
N GLY A 106 5.15 -4.98 -5.20
CA GLY A 106 4.20 -5.32 -6.25
C GLY A 106 2.84 -5.65 -5.64
N PHE A 107 1.79 -5.05 -6.19
CA PHE A 107 0.43 -5.19 -5.67
C PHE A 107 -0.55 -5.50 -6.79
N MET A 108 -1.41 -6.47 -6.54
CA MET A 108 -2.54 -6.76 -7.40
C MET A 108 -3.75 -6.86 -6.49
N LEU A 109 -4.60 -5.84 -6.51
CA LEU A 109 -5.72 -5.72 -5.61
C LEU A 109 -7.03 -5.91 -6.36
N ASN A 110 -7.87 -6.80 -5.84
CA ASN A 110 -9.20 -7.01 -6.36
C ASN A 110 -10.19 -6.74 -5.24
N LEU A 111 -11.01 -5.75 -5.44
CA LEU A 111 -11.94 -5.27 -4.43
C LEU A 111 -13.38 -5.48 -4.89
N VAL A 112 -14.16 -6.14 -4.04
CA VAL A 112 -15.61 -6.30 -4.24
C VAL A 112 -16.27 -5.77 -2.97
N GLU A 113 -16.92 -4.62 -3.08
CA GLU A 113 -17.49 -3.88 -1.96
C GLU A 113 -16.41 -3.54 -0.94
N THR A 114 -16.41 -4.15 0.25
CA THR A 114 -15.38 -3.96 1.27
C THR A 114 -14.60 -5.25 1.52
N ASN A 115 -14.59 -6.15 0.55
CA ASN A 115 -13.82 -7.39 0.61
C ASN A 115 -12.65 -7.28 -0.36
N LEU A 116 -11.46 -7.32 0.16
CA LEU A 116 -10.23 -7.16 -0.61
C LEU A 116 -9.49 -8.48 -0.74
N LEU A 117 -9.19 -8.85 -1.97
CA LEU A 117 -8.25 -9.91 -2.25
C LEU A 117 -6.97 -9.26 -2.77
N ALA A 118 -5.90 -9.38 -2.02
CA ALA A 118 -4.62 -8.77 -2.36
C ALA A 118 -3.60 -9.86 -2.67
N ARG A 119 -2.98 -9.75 -3.84
CA ARG A 119 -1.83 -10.56 -4.20
C ARG A 119 -0.61 -9.66 -4.19
N LEU A 120 0.37 -10.05 -3.41
CA LEU A 120 1.52 -9.21 -3.10
C LEU A 120 2.80 -9.89 -3.56
N GLU A 121 3.70 -9.10 -4.08
CA GLU A 121 5.04 -9.54 -4.44
C GLU A 121 6.05 -8.63 -3.73
N GLY A 122 7.06 -9.23 -3.15
CA GLY A 122 8.09 -8.48 -2.46
C GLY A 122 9.29 -9.34 -2.13
N GLY A 123 9.96 -9.03 -1.06
CA GLY A 123 11.12 -9.78 -0.62
C GLY A 123 11.51 -9.40 0.79
N PHE A 124 12.61 -9.98 1.25
CA PHE A 124 13.14 -9.66 2.56
C PHE A 124 13.56 -8.21 2.64
N ILE A 125 13.31 -7.61 3.80
CA ILE A 125 13.75 -6.25 4.08
C ILE A 125 15.25 -6.27 4.30
N VAL A 126 15.98 -5.58 3.42
CA VAL A 126 17.43 -5.44 3.52
C VAL A 126 17.80 -4.36 4.54
N SER A 127 17.03 -3.27 4.51
CA SER A 127 17.23 -2.18 5.45
C SER A 127 15.94 -1.40 5.63
N ARG A 128 15.84 -0.76 6.79
CA ARG A 128 14.76 0.21 7.04
C ARG A 128 15.33 1.29 7.95
N THR A 129 14.87 2.51 7.77
CA THR A 129 15.39 3.65 8.54
C THR A 129 14.47 4.04 9.68
N LYS A 130 13.20 3.70 9.58
CA LYS A 130 12.20 4.09 10.56
C LYS A 130 11.23 2.95 10.82
N GLU A 131 10.72 2.91 12.04
CA GLU A 131 9.78 1.89 12.46
C GLU A 131 8.41 2.52 12.71
N ILE A 132 7.37 1.91 12.15
CA ILE A 132 6.00 2.30 12.41
C ILE A 132 5.39 1.23 13.31
N LYS A 133 4.83 1.65 14.44
CA LYS A 133 4.24 0.73 15.40
C LYS A 133 2.81 0.38 15.09
N ALA A 134 2.05 1.35 14.59
CA ALA A 134 0.64 1.14 14.30
C ALA A 134 0.10 2.16 13.32
N VAL A 135 -0.98 1.79 12.66
CA VAL A 135 -1.78 2.71 11.86
C VAL A 135 -2.95 3.16 12.73
N THR A 136 -3.18 4.46 12.82
CA THR A 136 -4.26 4.96 13.66
C THR A 136 -5.47 5.38 12.83
N TYR A 137 -6.64 5.34 13.46
CA TYR A 137 -7.88 5.85 12.88
C TYR A 137 -8.04 7.35 13.09
N HIS A 138 -7.07 7.99 13.71
CA HIS A 138 -7.18 9.39 14.10
C HIS A 138 -7.37 10.29 12.88
N TYR A 139 -8.52 10.92 12.80
CA TYR A 139 -8.94 11.76 11.66
C TYR A 139 -8.93 11.05 10.31
N LEU A 140 -8.97 9.73 10.31
CA LEU A 140 -8.98 8.99 9.05
C LEU A 140 -10.35 9.08 8.40
N GLU A 141 -10.40 9.68 7.24
CA GLU A 141 -11.60 9.79 6.43
C GLU A 141 -11.20 9.77 4.96
N ILE A 142 -11.84 8.91 4.20
CA ILE A 142 -11.62 8.84 2.77
C ILE A 142 -12.67 9.75 2.12
N SER A 143 -12.22 10.81 1.47
CA SER A 143 -13.07 11.82 0.87
C SER A 143 -12.97 11.81 -0.64
N GLU A 144 -14.06 12.13 -1.31
CA GLU A 144 -14.06 12.34 -2.75
C GLU A 144 -13.67 13.76 -3.06
N THR A 145 -12.71 13.92 -3.97
CA THR A 145 -12.19 15.21 -4.39
C THR A 145 -12.06 15.25 -5.90
N LYS A 146 -11.55 16.35 -6.43
CA LYS A 146 -11.26 16.47 -7.86
C LYS A 146 -10.23 15.45 -8.33
N ARG A 147 -9.38 14.96 -7.44
CA ARG A 147 -8.36 13.96 -7.76
C ARG A 147 -8.86 12.52 -7.63
N GLY A 148 -10.12 12.34 -7.28
CA GLY A 148 -10.71 11.04 -7.03
C GLY A 148 -10.95 10.84 -5.54
N LEU A 149 -10.19 9.94 -4.90
CA LEU A 149 -10.27 9.73 -3.45
C LEU A 149 -9.01 10.26 -2.80
N GLU A 150 -9.15 10.83 -1.61
CA GLU A 150 -8.01 11.31 -0.82
C GLU A 150 -8.22 10.97 0.64
N THR A 151 -7.12 10.73 1.33
CA THR A 151 -7.13 10.54 2.77
C THR A 151 -5.81 10.96 3.38
N SER A 152 -5.84 11.18 4.70
CA SER A 152 -4.62 11.38 5.49
C SER A 152 -4.56 10.27 6.52
N ILE A 153 -3.41 9.64 6.62
CA ILE A 153 -3.18 8.53 7.53
C ILE A 153 -2.14 8.96 8.56
N ILE A 154 -2.43 8.70 9.82
CA ILE A 154 -1.51 9.00 10.91
C ILE A 154 -0.92 7.68 11.42
N PHE A 155 0.40 7.64 11.53
CA PHE A 155 1.12 6.47 12.01
C PHE A 155 1.72 6.77 13.38
N ASP A 156 1.60 5.81 14.27
CA ASP A 156 2.26 5.83 15.56
C ASP A 156 3.67 5.27 15.39
N VAL A 157 4.65 6.01 15.87
CA VAL A 157 6.07 5.68 15.71
C VAL A 157 6.81 5.53 17.01
#